data_424030d3320b82b00520541c0841a839
#
_entry.id   424030d3320b82b00520541c0841a839
#
_cell.length_a   1.000
_cell.length_b   1.000
_cell.length_c   1.000
_cell.angle_alpha   90.00
_cell.angle_beta   90.00
_cell.angle_gamma   90.00
#
_symmetry.space_group_name_H-M   'P 1'
#
loop_
_entity.id
_entity.type
_entity.pdbx_description
1 polymer ?
#
loop_
_entity_poly.entity_id
_entity_poly.type
_entity_poly.pdbx_seq_one_letter_code
_entity_poly.pdbx_strand_id
1 'polypeptide(L)'
;MASRRTFLLGQAVTFADGVVGQLVGLEMEPDWMPTHLLVQVPGRWPWRGGPTVRLSAQAATEFRDEEIVLGIPSTKGEAVPHPGAPHAEGQVTWLDTGSRLHIAPRAVERQSGTFKGLVIEPDGSVSLIGELGLLTKRRILIPGESAAYQNHEFVWLDLKGQSLDIFPTYEPDDYAEREAWAALRGVSGLGEAELRAVHLEVKDGKVVLSGNVAASRIAEAVEGALSAVSCVLAIENRLVADPDVETSVASALAQNPSTQGGRFIVHSRLGRVSLEGQVKPEAAQAAVEVAQEVAGVVSVESRLQPLGAGEGRPTA
;
A
#
# COMPACT_ATOMS: atom_id res chain seq x y z
N MET A 1 -8.54 -3.21 -13.24
CA MET A 1 -8.03 -1.87 -12.93
C MET A 1 -6.52 -1.90 -13.15
N ALA A 2 -5.95 -0.88 -13.77
CA ALA A 2 -4.50 -0.78 -13.87
C ALA A 2 -3.92 -0.67 -12.45
N SER A 3 -2.89 -1.46 -12.14
CA SER A 3 -2.18 -1.39 -10.86
C SER A 3 -0.93 -0.53 -11.03
N ARG A 4 -0.45 0.03 -9.95
CA ARG A 4 0.85 0.68 -9.88
C ARG A 4 1.93 -0.31 -10.32
N ARG A 5 2.92 0.16 -11.06
CA ARG A 5 4.05 -0.64 -11.54
C ARG A 5 5.35 -0.02 -11.05
N THR A 6 6.10 -0.76 -10.27
CA THR A 6 7.39 -0.31 -9.72
C THR A 6 8.53 -1.08 -10.38
N PHE A 7 9.52 -0.34 -10.87
CA PHE A 7 10.76 -0.86 -11.43
C PHE A 7 11.91 -0.35 -10.57
N LEU A 8 12.39 -1.19 -9.64
CA LEU A 8 13.48 -0.83 -8.75
C LEU A 8 14.76 -1.54 -9.17
N LEU A 9 15.82 -0.79 -9.43
CA LEU A 9 17.13 -1.37 -9.75
C LEU A 9 17.64 -2.21 -8.58
N GLY A 10 18.00 -3.44 -8.88
CA GLY A 10 18.32 -4.45 -7.88
C GLY A 10 17.17 -5.42 -7.56
N GLN A 11 15.95 -5.12 -8.00
CA GLN A 11 14.76 -5.97 -7.82
C GLN A 11 14.94 -7.33 -8.50
N ALA A 12 14.39 -8.38 -7.88
CA ALA A 12 14.37 -9.71 -8.49
C ALA A 12 13.46 -9.73 -9.73
N VAL A 13 13.88 -10.47 -10.74
CA VAL A 13 13.09 -10.68 -11.96
C VAL A 13 12.96 -12.18 -12.19
N THR A 14 11.76 -12.70 -12.02
CA THR A 14 11.46 -14.13 -12.16
C THR A 14 10.89 -14.41 -13.54
N PHE A 15 11.55 -15.29 -14.27
CA PHE A 15 11.15 -15.73 -15.60
C PHE A 15 10.18 -16.90 -15.55
N ALA A 16 9.44 -17.13 -16.63
CA ALA A 16 8.48 -18.23 -16.73
C ALA A 16 9.10 -19.63 -16.60
N ASP A 17 10.40 -19.76 -16.84
CA ASP A 17 11.18 -21.00 -16.66
C ASP A 17 11.77 -21.17 -15.24
N GLY A 18 11.40 -20.27 -14.29
CA GLY A 18 11.85 -20.31 -12.90
C GLY A 18 13.24 -19.74 -12.68
N VAL A 19 13.91 -19.22 -13.71
CA VAL A 19 15.17 -18.49 -13.55
C VAL A 19 14.88 -17.16 -12.86
N VAL A 20 15.70 -16.79 -11.87
CA VAL A 20 15.62 -15.49 -11.19
C VAL A 20 16.86 -14.69 -11.55
N GLY A 21 16.64 -13.54 -12.18
CA GLY A 21 17.64 -12.53 -12.47
C GLY A 21 17.50 -11.30 -11.59
N GLN A 22 18.24 -10.26 -11.91
CA GLN A 22 18.20 -8.96 -11.22
C GLN A 22 18.05 -7.83 -12.24
N LEU A 23 17.11 -6.90 -11.98
CA LEU A 23 16.95 -5.70 -12.80
C LEU A 23 18.16 -4.78 -12.61
N VAL A 24 18.93 -4.56 -13.68
CA VAL A 24 20.15 -3.75 -13.63
C VAL A 24 20.03 -2.45 -14.41
N GLY A 25 19.02 -2.31 -15.25
CA GLY A 25 18.79 -1.09 -16.02
C GLY A 25 17.43 -1.07 -16.70
N LEU A 26 17.08 0.10 -17.20
CA LEU A 26 15.84 0.40 -17.91
C LEU A 26 16.16 1.20 -19.18
N GLU A 27 15.61 0.82 -20.32
CA GLU A 27 15.53 1.68 -21.48
C GLU A 27 14.17 2.38 -21.49
N MET A 28 14.18 3.68 -21.70
CA MET A 28 13.00 4.53 -21.58
C MET A 28 12.84 5.47 -22.76
N GLU A 29 11.59 5.79 -23.06
CA GLU A 29 11.23 6.89 -23.96
C GLU A 29 11.37 8.26 -23.27
N PRO A 30 11.31 9.37 -24.01
CA PRO A 30 11.41 10.71 -23.42
C PRO A 30 10.33 11.06 -22.39
N ASP A 31 9.21 10.34 -22.39
CA ASP A 31 8.10 10.46 -21.45
C ASP A 31 8.28 9.60 -20.19
N TRP A 32 9.46 9.03 -19.98
CA TRP A 32 9.81 8.14 -18.86
C TRP A 32 9.17 6.76 -18.89
N MET A 33 8.50 6.39 -19.99
CA MET A 33 7.91 5.06 -20.11
C MET A 33 9.00 4.02 -20.47
N PRO A 34 9.12 2.94 -19.66
CA PRO A 34 10.10 1.90 -19.94
C PRO A 34 9.68 1.06 -21.13
N THR A 35 10.55 0.96 -22.13
CA THR A 35 10.40 0.09 -23.30
C THR A 35 11.02 -1.27 -23.09
N HIS A 36 12.18 -1.30 -22.43
CA HIS A 36 12.90 -2.54 -22.16
C HIS A 36 13.48 -2.59 -20.76
N LEU A 37 13.53 -3.80 -20.23
CA LEU A 37 14.19 -4.16 -18.99
C LEU A 37 15.57 -4.77 -19.32
N LEU A 38 16.56 -4.40 -18.56
CA LEU A 38 17.89 -4.99 -18.61
C LEU A 38 18.06 -5.84 -17.37
N VAL A 39 18.11 -7.14 -17.58
CA VAL A 39 18.13 -8.12 -16.51
C VAL A 39 19.44 -8.90 -16.55
N GLN A 40 20.17 -8.87 -15.44
CA GLN A 40 21.32 -9.73 -15.26
C GLN A 40 20.83 -11.10 -14.82
N VAL A 41 20.99 -12.11 -15.68
CA VAL A 41 20.63 -13.49 -15.35
C VAL A 41 21.81 -14.20 -14.64
N PRO A 42 21.55 -15.28 -13.86
CA PRO A 42 22.61 -16.03 -13.20
C PRO A 42 23.65 -16.56 -14.19
N GLY A 43 24.93 -16.41 -13.84
CA GLY A 43 26.01 -16.97 -14.61
C GLY A 43 26.25 -18.45 -14.31
N ARG A 44 27.02 -19.12 -15.15
CA ARG A 44 27.45 -20.51 -14.95
C ARG A 44 28.26 -20.72 -13.66
N TRP A 45 28.85 -19.64 -13.14
CA TRP A 45 29.67 -19.63 -11.91
C TRP A 45 29.08 -18.67 -10.88
N PRO A 46 28.85 -19.08 -9.63
CA PRO A 46 28.17 -18.26 -8.63
C PRO A 46 28.88 -16.96 -8.25
N TRP A 47 30.17 -16.82 -8.51
CA TRP A 47 30.98 -15.60 -8.24
C TRP A 47 31.19 -14.68 -9.45
N ARG A 48 30.67 -15.05 -10.62
CA ARG A 48 30.66 -14.18 -11.81
C ARG A 48 29.21 -13.95 -12.19
N GLY A 49 28.80 -12.68 -12.22
CA GLY A 49 27.52 -12.29 -12.79
C GLY A 49 27.36 -12.91 -14.19
N GLY A 50 26.17 -13.35 -14.51
CA GLY A 50 25.85 -13.85 -15.84
C GLY A 50 25.64 -12.73 -16.86
N PRO A 51 25.23 -13.06 -18.07
CA PRO A 51 24.99 -12.08 -19.13
C PRO A 51 23.80 -11.17 -18.72
N THR A 52 23.87 -9.93 -19.20
CA THR A 52 22.70 -9.04 -19.17
C THR A 52 21.87 -9.32 -20.42
N VAL A 53 20.57 -9.49 -20.23
CA VAL A 53 19.61 -9.69 -21.31
C VAL A 53 18.65 -8.50 -21.37
N ARG A 54 18.33 -8.10 -22.58
CA ARG A 54 17.37 -7.05 -22.91
C ARG A 54 16.01 -7.69 -23.19
N LEU A 55 14.97 -7.21 -22.56
CA LEU A 55 13.62 -7.76 -22.61
C LEU A 55 12.61 -6.64 -22.76
N SER A 56 11.56 -6.85 -23.55
CA SER A 56 10.46 -5.87 -23.59
C SER A 56 9.84 -5.70 -22.21
N ALA A 57 9.61 -4.47 -21.78
CA ALA A 57 8.92 -4.17 -20.53
C ALA A 57 7.47 -4.70 -20.51
N GLN A 58 6.87 -4.91 -21.68
CA GLN A 58 5.54 -5.51 -21.84
C GLN A 58 5.51 -7.00 -21.48
N ALA A 59 6.67 -7.67 -21.38
CA ALA A 59 6.75 -9.07 -20.94
C ALA A 59 6.48 -9.24 -19.45
N ALA A 60 6.48 -8.17 -18.66
CA ALA A 60 6.13 -8.19 -17.24
C ALA A 60 4.62 -8.41 -17.08
N THR A 61 4.26 -9.50 -16.40
CA THR A 61 2.87 -9.91 -16.17
C THR A 61 2.39 -9.57 -14.77
N GLU A 62 3.29 -9.48 -13.80
CA GLU A 62 2.99 -9.15 -12.42
C GLU A 62 4.11 -8.31 -11.81
N PHE A 63 3.73 -7.33 -11.00
CA PHE A 63 4.64 -6.47 -10.24
C PHE A 63 4.35 -6.67 -8.76
N ARG A 64 5.38 -7.06 -8.02
CA ARG A 64 5.41 -7.13 -6.56
C ARG A 64 6.51 -6.20 -6.08
N ASP A 65 6.50 -5.82 -4.80
CA ASP A 65 7.44 -4.83 -4.26
C ASP A 65 8.92 -5.15 -4.52
N GLU A 66 9.28 -6.41 -4.37
CA GLU A 66 10.67 -6.86 -4.53
C GLU A 66 10.88 -7.75 -5.76
N GLU A 67 9.84 -7.98 -6.57
CA GLU A 67 9.89 -8.94 -7.66
C GLU A 67 9.05 -8.49 -8.87
N ILE A 68 9.63 -8.64 -10.07
CA ILE A 68 8.91 -8.54 -11.34
C ILE A 68 8.78 -9.96 -11.92
N VAL A 69 7.56 -10.38 -12.25
CA VAL A 69 7.31 -11.68 -12.88
C VAL A 69 7.14 -11.50 -14.38
N LEU A 70 7.90 -12.27 -15.15
CA LEU A 70 7.86 -12.24 -16.61
C LEU A 70 7.12 -13.47 -17.17
N GLY A 71 6.25 -13.24 -18.14
CA GLY A 71 5.54 -14.29 -18.86
C GLY A 71 6.38 -15.03 -19.93
N ILE A 72 7.69 -14.76 -20.00
CA ILE A 72 8.59 -15.33 -20.99
C ILE A 72 9.78 -16.05 -20.32
N PRO A 73 10.36 -17.10 -20.96
CA PRO A 73 11.53 -17.78 -20.43
C PRO A 73 12.80 -16.93 -20.60
N SER A 74 13.80 -17.18 -19.75
CA SER A 74 15.09 -16.47 -19.72
C SER A 74 15.86 -16.50 -21.06
N THR A 75 15.64 -17.52 -21.86
CA THR A 75 16.26 -17.72 -23.18
C THR A 75 15.73 -16.79 -24.28
N LYS A 76 14.64 -16.08 -24.03
CA LYS A 76 14.04 -15.12 -24.99
C LYS A 76 14.66 -13.74 -24.93
N GLY A 77 15.49 -13.46 -23.93
CA GLY A 77 16.19 -12.19 -23.83
C GLY A 77 17.30 -12.06 -24.87
N GLU A 78 17.43 -10.87 -25.45
CA GLU A 78 18.56 -10.53 -26.31
C GLU A 78 19.78 -10.22 -25.44
N ALA A 79 20.87 -10.95 -25.64
CA ALA A 79 22.09 -10.68 -24.89
C ALA A 79 22.68 -9.32 -25.30
N VAL A 80 22.86 -8.43 -24.33
CA VAL A 80 23.50 -7.14 -24.56
C VAL A 80 24.91 -7.14 -23.99
N PRO A 81 25.87 -6.54 -24.70
CA PRO A 81 27.18 -6.26 -24.14
C PRO A 81 26.98 -5.30 -22.97
N HIS A 82 27.87 -5.40 -21.98
CA HIS A 82 27.85 -4.71 -20.69
C HIS A 82 27.14 -3.34 -20.69
N PRO A 83 26.29 -3.02 -19.67
CA PRO A 83 25.74 -1.68 -19.47
C PRO A 83 26.87 -0.63 -19.54
N GLY A 84 26.72 0.38 -20.40
CA GLY A 84 27.75 1.41 -20.61
C GLY A 84 28.40 1.42 -21.99
N ALA A 85 28.10 0.47 -22.89
CA ALA A 85 28.47 0.62 -24.29
C ALA A 85 27.56 1.66 -24.96
N PRO A 86 28.12 2.68 -25.65
CA PRO A 86 27.31 3.67 -26.35
C PRO A 86 26.49 3.00 -27.45
N HIS A 87 25.16 3.03 -27.30
CA HIS A 87 24.27 2.65 -28.38
C HIS A 87 24.14 3.80 -29.39
N ALA A 88 23.92 3.41 -30.63
CA ALA A 88 23.77 4.34 -31.74
C ALA A 88 22.71 5.41 -31.48
N GLU A 89 22.99 6.62 -31.92
CA GLU A 89 22.13 7.81 -31.83
C GLU A 89 20.66 7.51 -32.17
N GLY A 90 19.80 7.57 -31.16
CA GLY A 90 18.35 7.46 -31.32
C GLY A 90 17.66 7.60 -29.94
N GLN A 91 16.66 8.37 -29.91
CA GLN A 91 15.67 8.75 -28.90
C GLN A 91 15.42 7.87 -27.60
N VAL A 92 16.14 6.80 -27.39
CA VAL A 92 15.99 5.89 -26.25
C VAL A 92 17.10 6.15 -25.25
N THR A 93 16.73 6.50 -24.03
CA THR A 93 17.66 6.72 -22.94
C THR A 93 17.69 5.50 -22.04
N TRP A 94 18.87 5.13 -21.67
CA TRP A 94 19.17 4.03 -20.80
C TRP A 94 19.60 4.55 -19.41
N LEU A 95 19.00 4.04 -18.35
CA LEU A 95 19.41 4.31 -16.97
C LEU A 95 19.73 3.00 -16.26
N ASP A 96 20.81 2.98 -15.50
CA ASP A 96 21.28 1.83 -14.74
C ASP A 96 21.69 2.20 -13.31
N THR A 97 22.28 1.26 -12.60
CA THR A 97 22.75 1.45 -11.21
C THR A 97 23.84 2.52 -11.06
N GLY A 98 24.47 2.96 -12.14
CA GLY A 98 25.49 4.02 -12.16
C GLY A 98 24.92 5.41 -12.45
N SER A 99 23.69 5.49 -12.95
CA SER A 99 23.06 6.76 -13.33
C SER A 99 22.81 7.66 -12.11
N ARG A 100 23.14 8.94 -12.24
CA ARG A 100 23.09 9.93 -11.16
C ARG A 100 21.99 10.96 -11.38
N LEU A 101 21.41 11.43 -10.29
CA LEU A 101 20.51 12.56 -10.29
C LEU A 101 21.30 13.84 -10.13
N HIS A 102 21.12 14.79 -11.05
CA HIS A 102 21.76 16.09 -11.04
C HIS A 102 20.70 17.20 -10.94
N ILE A 103 20.90 18.11 -10.00
CA ILE A 103 20.01 19.27 -9.88
C ILE A 103 20.58 20.39 -10.77
N ALA A 104 19.71 21.04 -11.52
CA ALA A 104 20.09 22.17 -12.39
C ALA A 104 20.82 23.27 -11.59
N PRO A 105 21.80 23.97 -12.21
CA PRO A 105 22.80 24.81 -11.51
C PRO A 105 22.26 26.01 -10.73
N ARG A 106 20.95 26.23 -10.72
CA ARG A 106 20.29 27.31 -9.95
C ARG A 106 19.79 26.88 -8.57
N ALA A 107 19.90 25.60 -8.19
CA ALA A 107 19.56 25.15 -6.86
C ALA A 107 20.71 25.51 -5.88
N VAL A 108 20.35 26.03 -4.71
CA VAL A 108 21.28 26.53 -3.68
C VAL A 108 22.15 25.42 -3.08
N GLU A 109 21.75 24.17 -3.23
CA GLU A 109 22.47 23.00 -2.73
C GLU A 109 22.77 22.02 -3.88
N ARG A 110 24.03 21.68 -4.04
CA ARG A 110 24.50 20.61 -4.95
C ARG A 110 24.21 19.24 -4.32
N GLN A 111 22.94 18.91 -4.09
CA GLN A 111 22.59 17.57 -3.69
C GLN A 111 22.65 16.67 -4.92
N SER A 112 23.57 15.73 -4.93
CA SER A 112 23.61 14.66 -5.92
C SER A 112 23.02 13.39 -5.31
N GLY A 113 22.25 12.66 -6.08
CA GLY A 113 21.71 11.37 -5.73
C GLY A 113 22.00 10.33 -6.81
N THR A 114 21.58 9.11 -6.59
CA THR A 114 21.61 8.05 -7.60
C THR A 114 20.19 7.68 -8.01
N PHE A 115 20.01 7.41 -9.29
CA PHE A 115 18.76 6.84 -9.79
C PHE A 115 18.61 5.39 -9.29
N LYS A 116 17.42 5.04 -8.82
CA LYS A 116 17.12 3.71 -8.30
C LYS A 116 15.97 3.02 -9.00
N GLY A 117 15.20 3.75 -9.76
CA GLY A 117 14.06 3.16 -10.46
C GLY A 117 12.98 4.18 -10.75
N LEU A 118 11.82 3.66 -11.10
CA LEU A 118 10.63 4.47 -11.36
C LEU A 118 9.36 3.76 -10.91
N VAL A 119 8.34 4.57 -10.72
CA VAL A 119 6.97 4.14 -10.41
C VAL A 119 6.05 4.69 -11.48
N ILE A 120 5.19 3.85 -12.01
CA ILE A 120 4.12 4.24 -12.92
C ILE A 120 2.80 4.05 -12.18
N GLU A 121 2.10 5.13 -11.94
CA GLU A 121 0.80 5.12 -11.27
C GLU A 121 -0.31 4.60 -12.20
N PRO A 122 -1.46 4.19 -11.65
CA PRO A 122 -2.58 3.70 -12.46
C PRO A 122 -3.15 4.70 -13.47
N ASP A 123 -2.95 5.99 -13.23
CA ASP A 123 -3.33 7.09 -14.13
C ASP A 123 -2.31 7.35 -15.25
N GLY A 124 -1.20 6.62 -15.24
CA GLY A 124 -0.11 6.75 -16.20
C GLY A 124 0.95 7.78 -15.82
N SER A 125 0.81 8.49 -14.69
CA SER A 125 1.85 9.39 -14.21
C SER A 125 3.10 8.61 -13.79
N VAL A 126 4.28 9.20 -14.01
CA VAL A 126 5.56 8.56 -13.71
C VAL A 126 6.29 9.36 -12.64
N SER A 127 6.83 8.66 -11.66
CA SER A 127 7.73 9.21 -10.64
C SER A 127 9.06 8.45 -10.67
N LEU A 128 10.16 9.18 -10.51
CA LEU A 128 11.50 8.60 -10.41
C LEU A 128 11.81 8.30 -8.95
N ILE A 129 12.49 7.19 -8.71
CA ILE A 129 13.02 6.85 -7.38
C ILE A 129 14.47 7.29 -7.34
N GLY A 130 14.76 8.27 -6.48
CA GLY A 130 16.10 8.77 -6.22
C GLY A 130 16.60 8.34 -4.85
N GLU A 131 17.87 7.96 -4.73
CA GLU A 131 18.52 7.70 -3.45
C GLU A 131 19.49 8.85 -3.13
N LEU A 132 19.28 9.51 -2.02
CA LEU A 132 20.08 10.62 -1.51
C LEU A 132 20.89 10.21 -0.29
N GLY A 133 22.00 10.91 -0.06
CA GLY A 133 22.84 10.75 1.12
C GLY A 133 23.97 9.74 0.94
N LEU A 134 25.07 10.00 1.64
CA LEU A 134 26.29 9.15 1.59
C LEU A 134 26.32 8.14 2.74
N LEU A 135 25.98 8.57 3.95
CA LEU A 135 25.99 7.76 5.16
C LEU A 135 24.58 7.29 5.54
N THR A 136 23.62 8.19 5.51
CA THR A 136 22.22 7.87 5.73
C THR A 136 21.51 7.97 4.39
N LYS A 137 21.21 6.83 3.80
CA LYS A 137 20.54 6.74 2.52
C LYS A 137 19.04 6.95 2.71
N ARG A 138 18.47 7.86 1.93
CA ARG A 138 17.03 8.11 1.87
C ARG A 138 16.58 8.00 0.42
N ARG A 139 15.54 7.23 0.15
CA ARG A 139 14.89 7.18 -1.16
C ARG A 139 13.75 8.17 -1.19
N ILE A 140 13.58 8.84 -2.32
CA ILE A 140 12.52 9.83 -2.55
C ILE A 140 11.82 9.56 -3.87
N LEU A 141 10.55 9.96 -3.95
CA LEU A 141 9.77 9.97 -5.18
C LEU A 141 9.83 11.36 -5.81
N ILE A 142 10.36 11.43 -7.03
CA ILE A 142 10.49 12.67 -7.78
C ILE A 142 9.52 12.59 -8.96
N PRO A 143 8.54 13.50 -9.08
CA PRO A 143 7.64 13.51 -10.24
C PRO A 143 8.43 13.60 -11.55
N GLY A 144 8.04 12.82 -12.56
CA GLY A 144 8.73 12.78 -13.86
C GLY A 144 8.76 14.13 -14.55
N GLU A 145 7.75 14.99 -14.32
CA GLU A 145 7.69 16.37 -14.81
C GLU A 145 8.81 17.28 -14.26
N SER A 146 9.41 16.91 -13.13
CA SER A 146 10.56 17.59 -12.55
C SER A 146 11.89 17.24 -13.24
N ALA A 147 11.89 16.22 -14.09
CA ALA A 147 13.06 15.81 -14.84
C ALA A 147 13.10 16.53 -16.21
N ALA A 148 14.08 17.40 -16.36
CA ALA A 148 14.17 18.27 -17.52
C ALA A 148 14.94 17.64 -18.69
N TYR A 149 15.87 16.75 -18.39
CA TYR A 149 16.73 16.10 -19.38
C TYR A 149 17.36 14.83 -18.82
N GLN A 150 17.62 13.86 -19.68
CA GLN A 150 18.29 12.61 -19.31
C GLN A 150 19.34 12.19 -20.36
N ASN A 151 20.39 11.53 -19.88
CA ASN A 151 21.30 10.72 -20.69
C ASN A 151 21.68 9.47 -19.86
N HIS A 152 22.53 8.60 -20.42
CA HIS A 152 22.91 7.35 -19.72
C HIS A 152 23.64 7.55 -18.38
N GLU A 153 24.26 8.71 -18.14
CA GLU A 153 24.97 9.00 -16.90
C GLU A 153 24.15 9.82 -15.89
N PHE A 154 23.28 10.71 -16.40
CA PHE A 154 22.63 11.73 -15.57
C PHE A 154 21.16 11.91 -15.91
N VAL A 155 20.37 12.09 -14.86
CA VAL A 155 19.03 12.65 -14.92
C VAL A 155 19.10 14.07 -14.34
N TRP A 156 18.77 15.06 -15.15
CA TRP A 156 18.75 16.47 -14.76
C TRP A 156 17.37 16.85 -14.23
N LEU A 157 17.34 17.36 -13.00
CA LEU A 157 16.11 17.79 -12.34
C LEU A 157 16.00 19.31 -12.39
N ASP A 158 14.86 19.83 -12.86
CA ASP A 158 14.50 21.25 -12.77
C ASP A 158 13.57 21.48 -11.57
N LEU A 159 14.13 21.73 -10.42
CA LEU A 159 13.38 21.92 -9.17
C LEU A 159 12.94 23.37 -8.98
N LYS A 160 13.20 24.29 -9.93
CA LYS A 160 12.83 25.71 -9.84
C LYS A 160 13.25 26.37 -8.51
N GLY A 161 14.39 25.95 -7.96
CA GLY A 161 14.93 26.46 -6.69
C GLY A 161 14.40 25.77 -5.44
N GLN A 162 13.64 24.71 -5.54
CA GLN A 162 13.18 23.89 -4.42
C GLN A 162 14.27 22.88 -3.99
N SER A 163 14.23 22.47 -2.72
CA SER A 163 15.08 21.40 -2.18
C SER A 163 14.48 20.02 -2.49
N LEU A 164 15.33 19.00 -2.59
CA LEU A 164 14.88 17.59 -2.70
C LEU A 164 14.12 17.10 -1.46
N ASP A 165 14.22 17.83 -0.34
CA ASP A 165 13.55 17.48 0.91
C ASP A 165 12.01 17.63 0.87
N ILE A 166 11.50 18.34 -0.13
CA ILE A 166 10.04 18.45 -0.34
C ILE A 166 9.40 17.17 -0.87
N PHE A 167 10.20 16.28 -1.45
CA PHE A 167 9.66 15.07 -2.04
C PHE A 167 9.42 13.98 -0.98
N PRO A 168 8.32 13.22 -1.11
CA PRO A 168 8.00 12.14 -0.19
C PRO A 168 9.07 11.06 -0.22
N THR A 169 9.27 10.41 0.92
CA THR A 169 10.17 9.26 1.03
C THR A 169 9.55 8.06 0.36
N TYR A 170 10.34 7.34 -0.44
CA TYR A 170 9.97 6.05 -1.01
C TYR A 170 10.62 4.92 -0.20
N GLU A 171 9.80 4.06 0.36
CA GLU A 171 10.23 2.84 1.02
C GLU A 171 9.37 1.66 0.53
N PRO A 172 9.89 0.42 0.51
CA PRO A 172 9.11 -0.76 0.20
C PRO A 172 7.92 -0.94 1.15
N ASP A 173 6.85 -1.57 0.68
CA ASP A 173 5.61 -1.71 1.46
C ASP A 173 5.80 -2.49 2.76
N ASP A 174 6.69 -3.48 2.79
CA ASP A 174 7.03 -4.23 4.01
C ASP A 174 7.71 -3.36 5.08
N TYR A 175 8.52 -2.38 4.67
CA TYR A 175 9.06 -1.38 5.57
C TYR A 175 7.97 -0.42 6.04
N ALA A 176 7.16 0.10 5.12
CA ALA A 176 6.06 1.00 5.45
C ALA A 176 5.03 0.32 6.38
N GLU A 177 4.76 -0.97 6.20
CA GLU A 177 3.90 -1.74 7.08
C GLU A 177 4.46 -1.85 8.51
N ARG A 178 5.76 -2.15 8.66
CA ARG A 178 6.41 -2.19 9.98
C ARG A 178 6.35 -0.86 10.71
N GLU A 179 6.65 0.24 10.00
CA GLU A 179 6.59 1.59 10.57
C GLU A 179 5.15 2.00 10.91
N ALA A 180 4.18 1.66 10.07
CA ALA A 180 2.77 1.89 10.33
C ALA A 180 2.31 1.14 11.59
N TRP A 181 2.64 -0.15 11.73
CA TRP A 181 2.37 -0.91 12.95
C TRP A 181 3.08 -0.34 14.19
N ALA A 182 4.31 0.16 14.04
CA ALA A 182 5.02 0.83 15.14
C ALA A 182 4.31 2.11 15.59
N ALA A 183 3.82 2.92 14.64
CA ALA A 183 3.04 4.11 14.92
C ALA A 183 1.72 3.78 15.63
N LEU A 184 0.99 2.75 15.18
CA LEU A 184 -0.26 2.32 15.80
C LEU A 184 -0.08 1.89 17.26
N ARG A 185 1.01 1.21 17.60
CA ARG A 185 1.31 0.81 19.00
C ARG A 185 1.53 2.00 19.92
N GLY A 186 1.87 3.17 19.37
CA GLY A 186 2.04 4.43 20.10
C GLY A 186 0.73 5.20 20.35
N VAL A 187 -0.37 4.81 19.69
CA VAL A 187 -1.65 5.52 19.81
C VAL A 187 -2.31 5.27 21.17
N SER A 188 -2.55 6.36 21.90
CA SER A 188 -3.24 6.26 23.19
C SER A 188 -4.67 5.77 23.04
N GLY A 189 -5.02 4.73 23.80
CA GLY A 189 -6.34 4.09 23.75
C GLY A 189 -6.46 2.94 22.75
N LEU A 190 -5.43 2.66 21.97
CA LEU A 190 -5.34 1.48 21.10
C LEU A 190 -4.55 0.39 21.86
N GLY A 191 -5.25 -0.40 22.66
CA GLY A 191 -4.64 -1.51 23.42
C GLY A 191 -4.48 -2.78 22.58
N GLU A 192 -3.98 -3.85 23.19
CA GLU A 192 -3.78 -5.12 22.47
C GLU A 192 -5.06 -5.70 21.85
N ALA A 193 -6.21 -5.50 22.47
CA ALA A 193 -7.48 -6.00 21.97
C ALA A 193 -7.90 -5.26 20.70
N GLU A 194 -7.74 -3.94 20.71
CA GLU A 194 -8.00 -3.07 19.56
C GLU A 194 -7.00 -3.35 18.43
N LEU A 195 -5.71 -3.49 18.72
CA LEU A 195 -4.68 -3.84 17.72
C LEU A 195 -4.99 -5.16 17.02
N ARG A 196 -5.58 -6.13 17.70
CA ARG A 196 -6.03 -7.40 17.09
C ARG A 196 -7.30 -7.27 16.26
N ALA A 197 -8.12 -6.25 16.52
CA ALA A 197 -9.36 -5.98 15.79
C ALA A 197 -9.15 -5.05 14.59
N VAL A 198 -7.97 -4.43 14.47
CA VAL A 198 -7.57 -3.60 13.35
C VAL A 198 -6.79 -4.45 12.34
N HIS A 199 -7.17 -4.34 11.08
CA HIS A 199 -6.42 -4.87 9.94
C HIS A 199 -5.78 -3.71 9.20
N LEU A 200 -4.48 -3.82 8.95
CA LEU A 200 -3.69 -2.85 8.22
C LEU A 200 -3.08 -3.56 7.03
N GLU A 201 -3.30 -3.01 5.85
CA GLU A 201 -2.68 -3.45 4.60
C GLU A 201 -1.96 -2.24 4.00
N VAL A 202 -0.72 -2.44 3.57
CA VAL A 202 0.04 -1.44 2.83
C VAL A 202 0.22 -1.93 1.41
N LYS A 203 -0.10 -1.06 0.48
CA LYS A 203 0.14 -1.31 -0.93
C LYS A 203 0.56 -0.03 -1.61
N ASP A 204 1.75 -0.06 -2.22
CA ASP A 204 2.30 1.10 -2.95
C ASP A 204 2.40 2.36 -2.06
N GLY A 205 2.73 2.19 -0.77
CA GLY A 205 2.76 3.27 0.22
C GLY A 205 1.38 3.79 0.65
N LYS A 206 0.29 3.23 0.12
CA LYS A 206 -1.07 3.49 0.59
C LYS A 206 -1.44 2.53 1.70
N VAL A 207 -1.80 3.06 2.86
CA VAL A 207 -2.31 2.28 3.99
C VAL A 207 -3.82 2.20 3.92
N VAL A 208 -4.35 0.99 3.96
CA VAL A 208 -5.78 0.72 4.12
C VAL A 208 -6.01 0.14 5.52
N LEU A 209 -6.81 0.83 6.31
CA LEU A 209 -7.23 0.40 7.63
C LEU A 209 -8.64 -0.14 7.58
N SER A 210 -8.89 -1.26 8.23
CA SER A 210 -10.24 -1.80 8.43
C SER A 210 -10.36 -2.48 9.79
N GLY A 211 -11.58 -2.77 10.22
CA GLY A 211 -11.86 -3.38 11.50
C GLY A 211 -12.57 -2.43 12.48
N ASN A 212 -12.53 -2.75 13.76
CA ASN A 212 -13.32 -2.06 14.76
C ASN A 212 -12.46 -1.42 15.84
N VAL A 213 -12.90 -0.25 16.30
CA VAL A 213 -12.31 0.48 17.44
C VAL A 213 -13.39 0.88 18.46
N ALA A 214 -12.97 1.05 19.70
CA ALA A 214 -13.91 1.35 20.79
C ALA A 214 -14.55 2.75 20.68
N ALA A 215 -13.95 3.70 19.98
CA ALA A 215 -14.46 5.06 19.85
C ALA A 215 -13.93 5.74 18.59
N SER A 216 -14.72 6.66 18.00
CA SER A 216 -14.36 7.41 16.79
C SER A 216 -13.07 8.23 16.93
N ARG A 217 -12.84 8.80 18.14
CA ARG A 217 -11.58 9.50 18.44
C ARG A 217 -10.33 8.62 18.30
N ILE A 218 -10.45 7.29 18.47
CA ILE A 218 -9.33 6.36 18.27
C ILE A 218 -9.05 6.21 16.77
N ALA A 219 -10.10 6.11 15.94
CA ALA A 219 -9.94 6.09 14.49
C ALA A 219 -9.22 7.35 13.96
N GLU A 220 -9.59 8.53 14.48
CA GLU A 220 -8.94 9.80 14.14
C GLU A 220 -7.48 9.84 14.63
N ALA A 221 -7.20 9.36 15.84
CA ALA A 221 -5.86 9.32 16.40
C ALA A 221 -4.94 8.35 15.63
N VAL A 222 -5.47 7.22 15.16
CA VAL A 222 -4.80 6.25 14.30
C VAL A 222 -4.41 6.91 12.98
N GLU A 223 -5.34 7.60 12.32
CA GLU A 223 -5.08 8.32 11.07
C GLU A 223 -4.02 9.42 11.24
N GLY A 224 -4.12 10.19 12.34
CA GLY A 224 -3.12 11.19 12.69
C GLY A 224 -1.72 10.61 12.92
N ALA A 225 -1.63 9.45 13.60
CA ALA A 225 -0.36 8.77 13.82
C ALA A 225 0.27 8.27 12.52
N LEU A 226 -0.53 7.70 11.62
CA LEU A 226 -0.06 7.23 10.33
C LEU A 226 0.35 8.37 9.39
N SER A 227 -0.34 9.51 9.45
CA SER A 227 0.03 10.70 8.66
C SER A 227 1.40 11.28 9.03
N ALA A 228 1.92 10.95 10.21
CA ALA A 228 3.27 11.34 10.65
C ALA A 228 4.37 10.38 10.16
N VAL A 229 4.00 9.22 9.57
CA VAL A 229 4.96 8.23 9.05
C VAL A 229 5.38 8.65 7.65
N SER A 230 6.64 8.95 7.45
CA SER A 230 7.16 9.56 6.21
C SER A 230 7.04 8.70 4.96
N CYS A 231 6.94 7.38 5.10
CA CYS A 231 6.75 6.43 4.00
C CYS A 231 5.28 6.10 3.70
N VAL A 232 4.34 6.65 4.47
CA VAL A 232 2.91 6.54 4.20
C VAL A 232 2.51 7.67 3.26
N LEU A 233 2.13 7.34 2.03
CA LEU A 233 1.80 8.31 0.99
C LEU A 233 0.30 8.65 0.96
N ALA A 234 -0.55 7.70 1.36
CA ALA A 234 -1.99 7.89 1.45
C ALA A 234 -2.58 6.97 2.52
N ILE A 235 -3.70 7.39 3.10
CA ILE A 235 -4.42 6.62 4.12
C ILE A 235 -5.87 6.49 3.68
N GLU A 236 -6.37 5.26 3.69
CA GLU A 236 -7.79 4.95 3.55
C GLU A 236 -8.30 4.35 4.86
N ASN A 237 -8.94 5.19 5.66
CA ASN A 237 -9.43 4.78 6.97
C ASN A 237 -10.87 4.26 6.86
N ARG A 238 -11.04 2.94 7.03
CA ARG A 238 -12.33 2.21 7.06
C ARG A 238 -12.62 1.62 8.45
N LEU A 239 -12.03 2.17 9.49
CA LEU A 239 -12.31 1.74 10.85
C LEU A 239 -13.73 2.13 11.25
N VAL A 240 -14.42 1.21 11.91
CA VAL A 240 -15.79 1.44 12.42
C VAL A 240 -15.73 1.50 13.94
N ALA A 241 -16.29 2.56 14.50
CA ALA A 241 -16.35 2.71 15.96
C ALA A 241 -17.58 2.01 16.56
N ASP A 242 -17.44 1.46 17.77
CA ASP A 242 -18.53 0.77 18.44
C ASP A 242 -19.83 1.59 18.56
N PRO A 243 -19.82 2.92 18.86
CA PRO A 243 -21.03 3.74 18.87
C PRO A 243 -21.75 3.81 17.52
N ASP A 244 -20.98 3.75 16.40
CA ASP A 244 -21.55 3.78 15.05
C ASP A 244 -22.20 2.43 14.73
N VAL A 245 -21.59 1.31 15.17
CA VAL A 245 -22.18 -0.04 15.08
C VAL A 245 -23.48 -0.10 15.87
N GLU A 246 -23.48 0.36 17.14
CA GLU A 246 -24.68 0.38 18.00
C GLU A 246 -25.83 1.17 17.34
N THR A 247 -25.53 2.35 16.82
CA THR A 247 -26.50 3.20 16.14
C THR A 247 -27.05 2.55 14.87
N SER A 248 -26.18 1.95 14.08
CA SER A 248 -26.55 1.30 12.83
C SER A 248 -27.39 0.06 13.06
N VAL A 249 -27.04 -0.78 14.06
CA VAL A 249 -27.83 -1.95 14.43
C VAL A 249 -29.18 -1.53 15.00
N ALA A 250 -29.24 -0.54 15.90
CA ALA A 250 -30.50 -0.04 16.44
C ALA A 250 -31.42 0.50 15.34
N SER A 251 -30.86 1.23 14.37
CA SER A 251 -31.59 1.73 13.19
C SER A 251 -32.12 0.58 12.33
N ALA A 252 -31.29 -0.41 12.04
CA ALA A 252 -31.69 -1.56 11.23
C ALA A 252 -32.82 -2.35 11.88
N LEU A 253 -32.73 -2.60 13.22
CA LEU A 253 -33.78 -3.24 13.99
C LEU A 253 -35.08 -2.45 14.00
N ALA A 254 -35.00 -1.12 14.10
CA ALA A 254 -36.20 -0.26 14.11
C ALA A 254 -36.92 -0.21 12.74
N GLN A 255 -36.17 -0.36 11.64
CA GLN A 255 -36.69 -0.28 10.28
C GLN A 255 -37.21 -1.64 9.78
N ASN A 256 -36.78 -2.76 10.34
CA ASN A 256 -37.18 -4.07 9.86
C ASN A 256 -38.57 -4.46 10.40
N PRO A 257 -39.54 -4.81 9.53
CA PRO A 257 -40.89 -5.18 9.92
C PRO A 257 -40.97 -6.36 10.90
N SER A 258 -40.04 -7.32 10.80
CA SER A 258 -40.02 -8.52 11.64
C SER A 258 -39.57 -8.24 13.09
N THR A 259 -38.93 -7.10 13.33
CA THR A 259 -38.43 -6.68 14.66
C THR A 259 -39.20 -5.51 15.23
N GLN A 260 -40.18 -4.96 14.50
CA GLN A 260 -41.03 -3.86 14.96
C GLN A 260 -41.79 -4.21 16.24
N GLY A 261 -41.82 -3.25 17.18
CA GLY A 261 -42.46 -3.40 18.48
C GLY A 261 -41.62 -4.10 19.57
N GLY A 262 -40.42 -4.58 19.20
CA GLY A 262 -39.42 -5.01 20.15
C GLY A 262 -38.75 -3.84 20.89
N ARG A 263 -38.31 -4.08 22.12
CA ARG A 263 -37.46 -3.16 22.88
C ARG A 263 -36.04 -3.74 22.85
N PHE A 264 -35.12 -3.04 22.18
CA PHE A 264 -33.73 -3.48 22.06
C PHE A 264 -32.81 -2.52 22.79
N ILE A 265 -31.83 -3.09 23.48
CA ILE A 265 -30.63 -2.41 23.95
C ILE A 265 -29.48 -3.05 23.18
N VAL A 266 -28.71 -2.25 22.48
CA VAL A 266 -27.61 -2.69 21.66
C VAL A 266 -26.32 -2.22 22.29
N HIS A 267 -25.39 -3.13 22.55
CA HIS A 267 -24.05 -2.84 23.00
C HIS A 267 -23.06 -3.47 22.01
N SER A 268 -22.05 -2.71 21.61
CA SER A 268 -20.94 -3.20 20.79
C SER A 268 -19.62 -3.10 21.54
N ARG A 269 -18.77 -4.09 21.35
CA ARG A 269 -17.38 -4.06 21.77
C ARG A 269 -16.51 -4.66 20.70
N LEU A 270 -15.80 -3.81 19.98
CA LEU A 270 -14.96 -4.18 18.85
C LEU A 270 -15.74 -5.03 17.81
N GLY A 271 -16.96 -4.54 17.46
CA GLY A 271 -17.86 -5.19 16.53
C GLY A 271 -18.59 -6.43 17.06
N ARG A 272 -18.36 -6.82 18.29
CA ARG A 272 -19.16 -7.88 18.96
C ARG A 272 -20.40 -7.25 19.58
N VAL A 273 -21.54 -7.50 18.99
CA VAL A 273 -22.81 -6.92 19.38
C VAL A 273 -23.52 -7.83 20.36
N SER A 274 -23.97 -7.27 21.49
CA SER A 274 -24.90 -7.89 22.45
C SER A 274 -26.26 -7.23 22.30
N LEU A 275 -27.29 -8.06 22.03
CA LEU A 275 -28.68 -7.64 21.95
C LEU A 275 -29.38 -8.03 23.22
N GLU A 276 -29.87 -7.05 23.98
CA GLU A 276 -30.67 -7.24 25.20
C GLU A 276 -32.05 -6.62 25.03
N GLY A 277 -33.03 -7.09 25.76
CA GLY A 277 -34.36 -6.51 25.75
C GLY A 277 -35.49 -7.53 25.71
N GLN A 278 -36.70 -7.04 25.35
CA GLN A 278 -37.91 -7.84 25.30
C GLN A 278 -38.55 -7.81 23.92
N VAL A 279 -38.75 -8.98 23.35
CA VAL A 279 -39.26 -9.14 21.98
C VAL A 279 -40.27 -10.28 21.90
N LYS A 280 -41.07 -10.29 20.86
CA LYS A 280 -41.86 -11.48 20.54
C LYS A 280 -40.93 -12.65 20.16
N PRO A 281 -41.29 -13.90 20.47
CA PRO A 281 -40.43 -15.06 20.20
C PRO A 281 -39.97 -15.15 18.71
N GLU A 282 -40.89 -14.84 17.79
CA GLU A 282 -40.61 -14.83 16.36
C GLU A 282 -39.64 -13.72 15.90
N ALA A 283 -39.57 -12.63 16.67
CA ALA A 283 -38.67 -11.50 16.35
C ALA A 283 -37.23 -11.71 16.85
N ALA A 284 -37.01 -12.63 17.78
CA ALA A 284 -35.68 -12.83 18.36
C ALA A 284 -34.65 -13.30 17.34
N GLN A 285 -35.02 -14.29 16.50
CA GLN A 285 -34.15 -14.80 15.44
C GLN A 285 -33.94 -13.75 14.37
N ALA A 286 -34.99 -13.07 13.92
CA ALA A 286 -34.92 -12.01 12.96
C ALA A 286 -34.00 -10.85 13.40
N ALA A 287 -34.03 -10.53 14.73
CA ALA A 287 -33.16 -9.49 15.26
C ALA A 287 -31.68 -9.84 15.17
N VAL A 288 -31.32 -11.10 15.38
CA VAL A 288 -29.94 -11.58 15.20
C VAL A 288 -29.50 -11.49 13.75
N GLU A 289 -30.34 -11.95 12.83
CA GLU A 289 -30.07 -11.92 11.38
C GLU A 289 -29.88 -10.48 10.89
N VAL A 290 -30.78 -9.58 11.24
CA VAL A 290 -30.69 -8.15 10.89
C VAL A 290 -29.42 -7.51 11.44
N ALA A 291 -29.06 -7.81 12.69
CA ALA A 291 -27.86 -7.26 13.29
C ALA A 291 -26.58 -7.80 12.63
N GLN A 292 -26.55 -9.05 12.17
CA GLN A 292 -25.40 -9.66 11.50
C GLN A 292 -25.12 -9.05 10.11
N GLU A 293 -26.13 -8.50 9.45
CA GLU A 293 -25.98 -7.87 8.14
C GLU A 293 -25.41 -6.44 8.22
N VAL A 294 -25.33 -5.86 9.43
CA VAL A 294 -24.85 -4.49 9.60
C VAL A 294 -23.32 -4.42 9.45
N ALA A 295 -22.86 -3.46 8.67
CA ALA A 295 -21.43 -3.23 8.48
C ALA A 295 -20.73 -2.95 9.83
N GLY A 296 -19.57 -3.57 10.04
CA GLY A 296 -18.81 -3.46 11.29
C GLY A 296 -19.22 -4.49 12.37
N VAL A 297 -20.28 -5.27 12.16
CA VAL A 297 -20.64 -6.35 13.06
C VAL A 297 -19.81 -7.60 12.77
N VAL A 298 -19.08 -8.08 13.77
CA VAL A 298 -18.25 -9.30 13.71
C VAL A 298 -19.01 -10.52 14.23
N SER A 299 -19.77 -10.33 15.30
CA SER A 299 -20.62 -11.38 15.90
C SER A 299 -21.76 -10.78 16.69
N VAL A 300 -22.85 -11.55 16.86
CA VAL A 300 -24.03 -11.15 17.63
C VAL A 300 -24.30 -12.17 18.72
N GLU A 301 -24.38 -11.71 19.97
CA GLU A 301 -24.85 -12.47 21.13
C GLU A 301 -26.24 -11.99 21.49
N SER A 302 -27.22 -12.89 21.49
CA SER A 302 -28.61 -12.57 21.86
C SER A 302 -28.90 -12.94 23.31
N ARG A 303 -29.33 -11.94 24.10
CA ARG A 303 -29.85 -12.05 25.45
C ARG A 303 -31.27 -11.53 25.50
N LEU A 304 -32.02 -11.70 24.42
CA LEU A 304 -33.40 -11.25 24.28
C LEU A 304 -34.34 -12.16 25.08
N GLN A 305 -35.30 -11.55 25.77
CA GLN A 305 -36.32 -12.24 26.53
C GLN A 305 -37.68 -12.15 25.86
N PRO A 306 -38.54 -13.19 25.99
CA PRO A 306 -39.91 -13.11 25.48
C PRO A 306 -40.70 -12.00 26.12
N LEU A 307 -41.47 -11.26 25.36
CA LEU A 307 -42.44 -10.29 25.85
C LEU A 307 -43.47 -11.03 26.71
N GLY A 308 -43.56 -10.72 27.99
CA GLY A 308 -44.49 -11.37 28.95
C GLY A 308 -43.82 -12.30 29.98
N ALA A 309 -42.51 -12.56 29.92
CA ALA A 309 -41.86 -13.43 30.93
C ALA A 309 -41.57 -12.74 32.28
N GLY A 310 -41.97 -11.47 32.47
CA GLY A 310 -41.56 -10.65 33.63
C GLY A 310 -42.65 -10.28 34.63
N GLU A 311 -43.89 -10.79 34.59
CA GLU A 311 -44.95 -10.52 35.61
C GLU A 311 -45.40 -11.78 36.34
N GLY A 312 -44.48 -12.56 36.82
CA GLY A 312 -44.74 -13.50 37.92
C GLY A 312 -44.44 -12.82 39.25
N ARG A 313 -45.34 -11.93 39.73
CA ARG A 313 -45.32 -11.44 41.09
C ARG A 313 -45.61 -12.61 41.99
N PRO A 314 -44.81 -12.98 42.99
CA PRO A 314 -45.23 -13.93 43.98
C PRO A 314 -46.36 -13.26 44.84
N THR A 315 -47.58 -13.73 44.66
CA THR A 315 -48.64 -13.46 45.62
C THR A 315 -48.32 -14.22 46.89
N ALA A 316 -48.21 -13.47 47.99
CA ALA A 316 -48.05 -13.93 49.38
C ALA A 316 -49.18 -14.83 49.85
#